data_d62137df54c67aebf9fdbf0f8a0e276e
#
_entry.id   d62137df54c67aebf9fdbf0f8a0e276e
#
_cell.length_a   1.000
_cell.length_b   1.000
_cell.length_c   1.000
_cell.angle_alpha   90.00
_cell.angle_beta   90.00
_cell.angle_gamma   90.00
#
_symmetry.space_group_name_H-M   'P 1'
#
loop_
_entity.id
_entity.type
_entity.pdbx_description
1 polymer ?
#
loop_
_entity_poly.entity_id
_entity_poly.type
_entity_poly.pdbx_seq_one_letter_code
_entity_poly.pdbx_strand_id
1 'polypeptide(L)' 'RVLFRSGATVKYAIVDKDVEIAEGVTIRGTENNPVVIKKGSVVTEDIVR' A
#
# COMPACT_ATOMS: atom_id res chain seq x y z
N ARG A 1 8.38 -10.43 -2.68
CA ARG A 1 7.00 -10.68 -3.08
C ARG A 1 6.07 -9.61 -2.50
N VAL A 2 5.21 -9.10 -3.32
CA VAL A 2 4.19 -8.13 -2.88
C VAL A 2 2.83 -8.79 -3.10
N LEU A 3 1.98 -8.78 -2.07
CA LEU A 3 0.68 -9.39 -2.11
C LEU A 3 -0.41 -8.36 -1.84
N PHE A 4 -1.31 -8.18 -2.81
CA PHE A 4 -2.49 -7.36 -2.65
C PHE A 4 -3.69 -8.27 -2.49
N ARG A 5 -4.37 -8.19 -1.35
CA ARG A 5 -5.57 -8.98 -1.12
C ARG A 5 -6.76 -8.38 -1.87
N SER A 6 -7.86 -9.11 -1.93
CA SER A 6 -9.05 -8.71 -2.68
C SER A 6 -9.55 -7.32 -2.27
N GLY A 7 -9.88 -6.52 -3.26
CA GLY A 7 -10.44 -5.18 -3.02
C GLY A 7 -9.44 -4.15 -2.56
N ALA A 8 -8.14 -4.49 -2.49
CA ALA A 8 -7.13 -3.49 -2.14
C ALA A 8 -6.94 -2.51 -3.30
N THR A 9 -6.78 -1.25 -2.98
CA THR A 9 -6.55 -0.18 -3.96
C THR A 9 -5.25 0.52 -3.62
N VAL A 10 -4.37 0.66 -4.60
CA VAL A 10 -3.08 1.32 -4.39
C VAL A 10 -2.84 2.33 -5.50
N LYS A 11 -2.67 3.59 -5.14
CA LYS A 11 -2.36 4.68 -6.08
C LYS A 11 -1.26 5.57 -5.52
N TYR A 12 -0.33 5.96 -6.38
CA TYR A 12 0.77 6.86 -5.99
C TYR A 12 1.48 6.35 -4.74
N ALA A 13 1.92 5.11 -4.81
CA ALA A 13 2.64 4.49 -3.70
C ALA A 13 3.92 3.83 -4.20
N ILE A 14 4.94 3.86 -3.36
CA ILE A 14 6.19 3.17 -3.59
C ILE A 14 6.20 1.99 -2.63
N VAL A 15 6.13 0.78 -3.18
CA VAL A 15 5.99 -0.43 -2.37
C VAL A 15 7.26 -1.27 -2.51
N ASP A 16 7.92 -1.53 -1.40
CA ASP A 16 9.13 -2.36 -1.37
C ASP A 16 8.76 -3.85 -1.36
N LYS A 17 9.76 -4.72 -1.24
CA LYS A 17 9.51 -6.18 -1.28
C LYS A 17 8.88 -6.70 -0.01
N ASP A 18 8.29 -7.87 -0.14
CA ASP A 18 7.71 -8.61 0.98
C ASP A 18 6.66 -7.81 1.74
N VAL A 19 5.82 -7.09 0.99
CA VAL A 19 4.74 -6.28 1.55
C VAL A 19 3.41 -7.00 1.32
N GLU A 20 2.55 -6.97 2.32
CA GLU A 20 1.20 -7.47 2.19
C GLU A 20 0.21 -6.35 2.47
N ILE A 21 -0.76 -6.18 1.57
CA ILE A 21 -1.84 -5.20 1.72
C ILE A 21 -3.12 -5.99 1.99
N ALA A 22 -3.74 -5.73 3.12
CA ALA A 22 -4.92 -6.49 3.56
C ALA A 22 -6.14 -6.22 2.67
N GLU A 23 -7.14 -7.08 2.80
CA GLU A 23 -8.37 -6.99 2.04
C GLU A 23 -9.06 -5.64 2.26
N GLY A 24 -9.51 -5.03 1.17
CA GLY A 24 -10.28 -3.79 1.21
C GLY A 24 -9.50 -2.54 1.59
N VAL A 25 -8.20 -2.65 1.79
CA VAL A 25 -7.38 -1.50 2.20
C VAL A 25 -7.15 -0.56 1.01
N THR A 26 -7.26 0.73 1.26
CA THR A 26 -6.95 1.77 0.27
C THR A 26 -5.67 2.49 0.65
N ILE A 27 -4.71 2.48 -0.25
CA ILE A 27 -3.47 3.24 -0.10
C ILE A 27 -3.43 4.24 -1.24
N ARG A 28 -3.47 5.52 -0.90
CA ARG A 28 -3.47 6.56 -1.91
C ARG A 28 -2.60 7.73 -1.50
N GLY A 29 -1.56 7.96 -2.25
CA GLY A 29 -0.75 9.16 -2.13
C GLY A 29 -1.16 10.20 -3.15
N THR A 30 -0.28 11.13 -3.39
CA THR A 30 -0.42 12.12 -4.47
C THR A 30 0.85 12.09 -5.30
N GLU A 31 0.82 12.75 -6.45
CA GLU A 31 1.98 12.81 -7.34
C GLU A 31 3.21 13.36 -6.61
N ASN A 32 3.00 14.38 -5.78
CA ASN A 32 4.11 15.03 -5.05
C ASN A 32 4.36 14.45 -3.67
N ASN A 33 3.49 13.57 -3.20
CA ASN A 33 3.61 12.98 -1.87
C ASN A 33 3.14 11.52 -1.89
N PRO A 34 3.91 10.63 -2.52
CA PRO A 34 3.52 9.22 -2.57
C PRO A 34 3.61 8.57 -1.20
N VAL A 35 2.82 7.53 -1.01
CA VAL A 35 2.92 6.69 0.19
C VAL A 35 4.10 5.74 0.00
N VAL A 36 4.98 5.66 0.98
CA VAL A 36 6.11 4.74 0.94
C VAL A 36 5.87 3.59 1.91
N ILE A 37 5.82 2.38 1.37
CA ILE A 37 5.61 1.17 2.16
C ILE A 37 6.93 0.42 2.24
N LYS A 38 7.46 0.30 3.43
CA LYS A 38 8.77 -0.32 3.66
C LYS A 38 8.72 -1.83 3.51
N LYS A 39 9.87 -2.41 3.20
CA LYS A 39 10.05 -3.85 3.10
C LYS A 39 9.48 -4.57 4.34
N GLY A 40 8.78 -5.64 4.10
CA GLY A 40 8.25 -6.50 5.16
C GLY A 40 7.01 -5.97 5.86
N SER A 41 6.44 -4.87 5.39
CA SER A 41 5.26 -4.27 6.02
C SER A 41 4.00 -5.09 5.75
N VAL A 42 3.10 -5.11 6.73
CA VAL A 42 1.73 -5.61 6.55
C VAL A 42 0.80 -4.43 6.81
N VAL A 43 0.08 -4.01 5.78
CA VAL A 43 -0.80 -2.85 5.87
C VAL A 43 -2.23 -3.31 6.06
N THR A 44 -2.82 -2.96 7.20
CA THR A 44 -4.17 -3.38 7.56
C THR A 44 -5.15 -2.22 7.66
N GLU A 45 -4.67 -0.99 7.53
CA GLU A 45 -5.49 0.21 7.62
C GLU A 45 -5.26 1.08 6.39
N ASP A 46 -6.27 1.87 6.03
CA ASP A 46 -6.15 2.78 4.91
C ASP A 46 -5.08 3.84 5.18
N ILE A 47 -4.34 4.18 4.14
CA ILE A 47 -3.36 5.25 4.18
C ILE A 47 -3.70 6.19 3.02
N VAL A 48 -4.20 7.37 3.34
CA VAL A 48 -4.60 8.38 2.36
C VAL A 48 -3.93 9.70 2.70
N ARG A 49 -3.26 10.26 1.71
CA ARG A 49 -2.57 11.55 1.87
C ARG A 49 -3.35 12.68 1.22
#